data_42116998ed03850c441619a14e1ea084
#
_entry.id   42116998ed03850c441619a14e1ea084
#
_cell.length_a   1.000
_cell.length_b   1.000
_cell.length_c   1.000
_cell.angle_alpha   90.00
_cell.angle_beta   90.00
_cell.angle_gamma   90.00
#
_symmetry.space_group_name_H-M   'P 1'
#
loop_
_entity.id
_entity.type
_entity.pdbx_description
1 polymer ?
#
loop_
_entity_poly.entity_id
_entity_poly.type
_entity_poly.pdbx_seq_one_letter_code
_entity_poly.pdbx_strand_id
1 'polypeptide(L)'
;VLRCTNTYGCYAQQISQIIHFSSKKALNIDGFGEKQAKQFYDLKIISNIADIFLLEKNKNIIENLEGWGSLSVKNLISSIDKSKTIDLDKFIYSLGIRFIGEINAEILAKEFKNIDNFVSLSNNTSTLANIDGLGPKAISSIIEYFSHTQNLSLIKKLSKILDIKNNIVSNSKNFFNNKSIIFTG
;
A
#
# COMPACT_ATOMS: atom_id res chain seq x y z
N VAL A 1 -22.57 9.77 -0.81
CA VAL A 1 -22.26 8.76 0.21
C VAL A 1 -21.64 9.46 1.41
N LEU A 2 -22.32 9.42 2.55
CA LEU A 2 -21.78 9.94 3.82
C LEU A 2 -20.62 9.05 4.27
N ARG A 3 -19.50 9.66 4.65
CA ARG A 3 -18.31 8.97 5.17
C ARG A 3 -17.82 9.67 6.43
N CYS A 4 -17.24 8.90 7.34
CA CYS A 4 -16.57 9.46 8.50
C CYS A 4 -15.32 10.23 8.04
N THR A 5 -15.21 11.48 8.45
CA THR A 5 -14.07 12.37 8.15
C THR A 5 -12.87 12.13 9.07
N ASN A 6 -13.06 11.38 10.18
CA ASN A 6 -12.01 11.07 11.14
C ASN A 6 -11.14 9.91 10.65
N THR A 7 -10.26 10.18 9.70
CA THR A 7 -9.41 9.16 9.04
C THR A 7 -8.48 8.45 10.02
N TYR A 8 -8.00 9.14 11.06
CA TYR A 8 -7.03 8.59 12.01
C TYR A 8 -7.63 8.05 13.31
N GLY A 9 -8.88 8.41 13.61
CA GLY A 9 -9.57 7.96 14.83
C GLY A 9 -10.71 6.98 14.60
N CYS A 10 -11.05 6.68 13.34
CA CYS A 10 -12.15 5.77 13.03
C CYS A 10 -11.65 4.33 12.96
N TYR A 11 -12.10 3.50 13.89
CA TYR A 11 -11.81 2.06 13.95
C TYR A 11 -12.00 1.35 12.59
N ALA A 12 -13.17 1.56 11.97
CA ALA A 12 -13.51 0.90 10.72
C ALA A 12 -12.53 1.30 9.57
N GLN A 13 -12.10 2.56 9.53
CA GLN A 13 -11.14 3.02 8.52
C GLN A 13 -9.75 2.44 8.78
N GLN A 14 -9.29 2.39 10.02
CA GLN A 14 -7.99 1.79 10.37
C GLN A 14 -7.94 0.30 10.02
N ILE A 15 -8.98 -0.45 10.39
CA ILE A 15 -9.08 -1.88 10.01
C ILE A 15 -9.11 -2.04 8.49
N SER A 16 -9.92 -1.24 7.78
CA SER A 16 -9.99 -1.31 6.32
C SER A 16 -8.65 -1.00 5.65
N GLN A 17 -7.89 -0.04 6.18
CA GLN A 17 -6.54 0.29 5.69
C GLN A 17 -5.57 -0.88 5.90
N ILE A 18 -5.59 -1.51 7.07
CA ILE A 18 -4.76 -2.67 7.39
C ILE A 18 -5.09 -3.84 6.46
N ILE A 19 -6.39 -4.15 6.25
CA ILE A 19 -6.84 -5.21 5.35
C ILE A 19 -6.43 -4.93 3.90
N HIS A 20 -6.63 -3.68 3.44
CA HIS A 20 -6.25 -3.29 2.09
C HIS A 20 -4.74 -3.44 1.87
N PHE A 21 -3.93 -2.93 2.82
CA PHE A 21 -2.47 -2.98 2.75
C PHE A 21 -1.93 -4.42 2.68
N SER A 22 -2.52 -5.36 3.43
CA SER A 22 -2.10 -6.76 3.46
C SER A 22 -2.70 -7.61 2.33
N SER A 23 -3.64 -7.07 1.56
CA SER A 23 -4.39 -7.80 0.53
C SER A 23 -3.50 -8.34 -0.60
N LYS A 24 -4.04 -9.33 -1.34
CA LYS A 24 -3.35 -10.01 -2.45
C LYS A 24 -2.85 -9.05 -3.54
N LYS A 25 -3.58 -7.96 -3.81
CA LYS A 25 -3.24 -6.95 -4.82
C LYS A 25 -2.23 -5.92 -4.32
N ALA A 26 -2.03 -5.83 -3.01
CA ALA A 26 -1.07 -4.94 -2.35
C ALA A 26 0.18 -5.73 -1.94
N LEU A 27 0.41 -5.93 -0.64
CA LEU A 27 1.59 -6.64 -0.14
C LEU A 27 1.48 -8.17 -0.18
N ASN A 28 0.30 -8.72 -0.43
CA ASN A 28 0.04 -10.16 -0.50
C ASN A 28 0.56 -10.94 0.72
N ILE A 29 0.14 -10.52 1.92
CA ILE A 29 0.55 -11.16 3.16
C ILE A 29 -0.39 -12.33 3.46
N ASP A 30 0.06 -13.55 3.17
CA ASP A 30 -0.70 -14.77 3.44
C ASP A 30 -0.88 -14.98 4.95
N GLY A 31 -2.07 -15.42 5.35
CA GLY A 31 -2.42 -15.63 6.76
C GLY A 31 -2.80 -14.35 7.52
N PHE A 32 -2.84 -13.19 6.84
CA PHE A 32 -3.22 -11.92 7.44
C PHE A 32 -4.48 -11.33 6.78
N GLY A 33 -5.63 -11.91 7.09
CA GLY A 33 -6.93 -11.47 6.59
C GLY A 33 -7.67 -10.57 7.57
N GLU A 34 -8.96 -10.33 7.30
CA GLU A 34 -9.82 -9.46 8.10
C GLU A 34 -9.91 -9.88 9.58
N LYS A 35 -10.05 -11.19 9.85
CA LYS A 35 -10.15 -11.72 11.20
C LYS A 35 -8.88 -11.41 12.00
N GLN A 36 -7.71 -11.65 11.42
CA GLN A 36 -6.41 -11.42 12.03
C GLN A 36 -6.17 -9.92 12.24
N ALA A 37 -6.49 -9.09 11.25
CA ALA A 37 -6.36 -7.64 11.35
C ALA A 37 -7.19 -7.07 12.51
N LYS A 38 -8.45 -7.50 12.64
CA LYS A 38 -9.33 -7.11 13.76
C LYS A 38 -8.78 -7.59 15.10
N GLN A 39 -8.43 -8.88 15.20
CA GLN A 39 -7.91 -9.47 16.45
C GLN A 39 -6.66 -8.73 16.93
N PHE A 40 -5.68 -8.50 16.06
CA PHE A 40 -4.44 -7.83 16.45
C PHE A 40 -4.64 -6.35 16.75
N TYR A 41 -5.54 -5.68 16.06
CA TYR A 41 -5.87 -4.29 16.33
C TYR A 41 -6.58 -4.14 17.68
N ASP A 42 -7.56 -5.00 17.98
CA ASP A 42 -8.33 -4.98 19.25
C ASP A 42 -7.42 -5.27 20.44
N LEU A 43 -6.49 -6.20 20.29
CA LEU A 43 -5.47 -6.54 21.29
C LEU A 43 -4.31 -5.53 21.38
N LYS A 44 -4.34 -4.43 20.59
CA LYS A 44 -3.28 -3.42 20.53
C LYS A 44 -1.89 -3.97 20.15
N ILE A 45 -1.85 -5.11 19.48
CA ILE A 45 -0.62 -5.68 18.90
C ILE A 45 -0.17 -4.85 17.70
N ILE A 46 -1.13 -4.34 16.93
CA ILE A 46 -0.91 -3.38 15.85
C ILE A 46 -1.83 -2.16 16.02
N SER A 47 -1.39 -1.01 15.58
CA SER A 47 -2.16 0.24 15.56
C SER A 47 -2.25 0.86 14.15
N ASN A 48 -1.33 0.49 13.27
CA ASN A 48 -1.25 0.97 11.90
C ASN A 48 -0.54 -0.06 11.01
N ILE A 49 -0.52 0.19 9.71
CA ILE A 49 0.05 -0.74 8.71
C ILE A 49 1.55 -1.01 8.89
N ALA A 50 2.33 -0.07 9.44
CA ALA A 50 3.76 -0.31 9.64
C ALA A 50 4.05 -1.25 10.81
N ASP A 51 3.11 -1.40 11.75
CA ASP A 51 3.27 -2.29 12.89
C ASP A 51 3.18 -3.77 12.49
N ILE A 52 2.63 -4.09 11.31
CA ILE A 52 2.61 -5.43 10.73
C ILE A 52 4.03 -6.01 10.66
N PHE A 53 5.02 -5.21 10.31
CA PHE A 53 6.41 -5.62 10.21
C PHE A 53 7.12 -5.80 11.57
N LEU A 54 6.45 -5.46 12.65
CA LEU A 54 6.93 -5.66 14.02
C LEU A 54 6.31 -6.89 14.70
N LEU A 55 5.43 -7.64 14.01
CA LEU A 55 4.71 -8.78 14.58
C LEU A 55 5.64 -9.90 15.07
N GLU A 56 6.82 -10.03 14.47
CA GLU A 56 7.83 -10.99 14.95
C GLU A 56 8.20 -10.76 16.43
N LYS A 57 8.25 -9.50 16.88
CA LYS A 57 8.53 -9.16 18.29
C LYS A 57 7.43 -9.64 19.25
N ASN A 58 6.22 -9.82 18.73
CA ASN A 58 5.07 -10.28 19.49
C ASN A 58 4.77 -11.78 19.28
N LYS A 59 5.69 -12.52 18.68
CA LYS A 59 5.52 -13.93 18.32
C LYS A 59 4.95 -14.76 19.48
N ASN A 60 5.56 -14.69 20.66
CA ASN A 60 5.14 -15.45 21.83
C ASN A 60 3.73 -15.08 22.31
N ILE A 61 3.34 -13.83 22.16
CA ILE A 61 1.98 -13.37 22.50
C ILE A 61 1.00 -13.97 21.50
N ILE A 62 1.31 -13.88 20.20
CA ILE A 62 0.42 -14.34 19.13
C ILE A 62 0.24 -15.88 19.18
N GLU A 63 1.29 -16.65 19.46
CA GLU A 63 1.24 -18.12 19.57
C GLU A 63 0.24 -18.61 20.63
N ASN A 64 -0.01 -17.80 21.67
CA ASN A 64 -0.95 -18.13 22.76
C ASN A 64 -2.38 -17.61 22.50
N LEU A 65 -2.64 -16.94 21.39
CA LEU A 65 -3.99 -16.49 21.04
C LEU A 65 -4.84 -17.63 20.48
N GLU A 66 -6.13 -17.56 20.71
CA GLU A 66 -7.09 -18.50 20.12
C GLU A 66 -7.02 -18.47 18.59
N GLY A 67 -6.93 -19.67 18.01
CA GLY A 67 -6.79 -19.88 16.56
C GLY A 67 -5.37 -19.73 16.02
N TRP A 68 -4.37 -19.54 16.90
CA TRP A 68 -2.97 -19.48 16.56
C TRP A 68 -2.19 -20.64 17.16
N GLY A 69 -1.05 -20.93 16.56
CA GLY A 69 -0.07 -21.89 17.02
C GLY A 69 1.28 -21.60 16.37
N SER A 70 2.33 -22.27 16.80
CA SER A 70 3.70 -21.99 16.36
C SER A 70 3.87 -22.04 14.83
N LEU A 71 3.19 -22.99 14.16
CA LEU A 71 3.26 -23.12 12.69
C LEU A 71 2.58 -21.96 11.98
N SER A 72 1.38 -21.55 12.42
CA SER A 72 0.64 -20.44 11.79
C SER A 72 1.37 -19.11 11.97
N VAL A 73 1.95 -18.87 13.15
CA VAL A 73 2.77 -17.69 13.41
C VAL A 73 4.05 -17.70 12.56
N LYS A 74 4.75 -18.84 12.47
CA LYS A 74 5.92 -18.97 11.61
C LYS A 74 5.59 -18.68 10.14
N ASN A 75 4.47 -19.19 9.64
CA ASN A 75 4.02 -18.94 8.27
C ASN A 75 3.68 -17.48 8.04
N LEU A 76 2.98 -16.84 8.98
CA LEU A 76 2.67 -15.41 8.92
C LEU A 76 3.95 -14.55 8.86
N ILE A 77 4.90 -14.77 9.76
CA ILE A 77 6.17 -14.03 9.79
C ILE A 77 6.95 -14.24 8.48
N SER A 78 7.03 -15.47 7.99
CA SER A 78 7.65 -15.77 6.68
C SER A 78 6.95 -15.04 5.52
N SER A 79 5.63 -14.94 5.54
CA SER A 79 4.87 -14.19 4.53
C SER A 79 5.13 -12.67 4.61
N ILE A 80 5.18 -12.13 5.83
CA ILE A 80 5.54 -10.72 6.06
C ILE A 80 6.94 -10.43 5.53
N ASP A 81 7.93 -11.31 5.80
CA ASP A 81 9.30 -11.12 5.32
C ASP A 81 9.39 -11.13 3.79
N LYS A 82 8.67 -12.04 3.14
CA LYS A 82 8.58 -12.07 1.66
C LYS A 82 7.94 -10.82 1.09
N SER A 83 6.97 -10.23 1.79
CA SER A 83 6.28 -9.02 1.34
C SER A 83 7.10 -7.73 1.46
N LYS A 84 8.27 -7.79 2.11
CA LYS A 84 9.14 -6.60 2.25
C LYS A 84 9.73 -6.11 0.94
N THR A 85 9.81 -6.95 -0.09
CA THR A 85 10.19 -6.55 -1.45
C THR A 85 8.94 -6.33 -2.28
N ILE A 86 8.74 -5.13 -2.78
CA ILE A 86 7.51 -4.72 -3.47
C ILE A 86 7.81 -3.77 -4.63
N ASP A 87 7.05 -3.87 -5.71
CA ASP A 87 7.12 -2.93 -6.83
C ASP A 87 6.46 -1.60 -6.45
N LEU A 88 6.95 -0.47 -7.01
CA LEU A 88 6.48 0.87 -6.65
C LEU A 88 4.98 1.06 -6.91
N ASP A 89 4.43 0.51 -7.98
CA ASP A 89 3.00 0.58 -8.30
C ASP A 89 2.14 -0.10 -7.23
N LYS A 90 2.53 -1.31 -6.80
CA LYS A 90 1.86 -2.03 -5.72
C LYS A 90 2.00 -1.32 -4.38
N PHE A 91 3.17 -0.71 -4.12
CA PHE A 91 3.36 0.11 -2.94
C PHE A 91 2.41 1.31 -2.93
N ILE A 92 2.33 2.08 -4.03
CA ILE A 92 1.41 3.21 -4.15
C ILE A 92 -0.04 2.76 -3.98
N TYR A 93 -0.43 1.66 -4.61
CA TYR A 93 -1.76 1.07 -4.44
C TYR A 93 -2.04 0.69 -2.98
N SER A 94 -1.07 0.08 -2.29
CA SER A 94 -1.21 -0.39 -0.92
C SER A 94 -1.48 0.72 0.10
N LEU A 95 -1.10 1.97 -0.20
CA LEU A 95 -1.36 3.13 0.67
C LEU A 95 -2.87 3.42 0.81
N GLY A 96 -3.71 2.89 -0.08
CA GLY A 96 -5.15 3.06 -0.02
C GLY A 96 -5.63 4.49 -0.27
N ILE A 97 -4.87 5.29 -1.04
CA ILE A 97 -5.25 6.65 -1.40
C ILE A 97 -6.55 6.58 -2.21
N ARG A 98 -7.53 7.39 -1.81
CA ARG A 98 -8.84 7.40 -2.47
C ARG A 98 -8.71 7.68 -3.96
N PHE A 99 -9.48 6.99 -4.79
CA PHE A 99 -9.45 7.04 -6.26
C PHE A 99 -8.12 6.59 -6.90
N ILE A 100 -7.16 6.11 -6.12
CA ILE A 100 -5.96 5.48 -6.65
C ILE A 100 -6.14 3.97 -6.61
N GLY A 101 -6.66 3.43 -7.71
CA GLY A 101 -6.69 2.00 -7.99
C GLY A 101 -5.40 1.52 -8.66
N GLU A 102 -5.34 0.25 -9.04
CA GLU A 102 -4.17 -0.37 -9.69
C GLU A 102 -3.68 0.44 -10.90
N ILE A 103 -4.58 0.85 -11.80
CA ILE A 103 -4.22 1.62 -13.02
C ILE A 103 -3.59 2.97 -12.67
N ASN A 104 -4.20 3.73 -11.74
CA ASN A 104 -3.65 5.03 -11.35
C ASN A 104 -2.31 4.88 -10.60
N ALA A 105 -2.15 3.80 -9.82
CA ALA A 105 -0.89 3.49 -9.16
C ALA A 105 0.22 3.16 -10.18
N GLU A 106 -0.08 2.41 -11.24
CA GLU A 106 0.86 2.16 -12.34
C GLU A 106 1.25 3.44 -13.08
N ILE A 107 0.28 4.34 -13.36
CA ILE A 107 0.55 5.65 -14.00
C ILE A 107 1.52 6.45 -13.13
N LEU A 108 1.23 6.56 -11.82
CA LEU A 108 2.09 7.26 -10.87
C LEU A 108 3.48 6.63 -10.76
N ALA A 109 3.56 5.31 -10.70
CA ALA A 109 4.85 4.61 -10.63
C ALA A 109 5.70 4.81 -11.91
N LYS A 110 5.08 4.86 -13.08
CA LYS A 110 5.76 5.17 -14.36
C LYS A 110 6.29 6.61 -14.38
N GLU A 111 5.50 7.56 -13.88
CA GLU A 111 5.88 8.97 -13.84
C GLU A 111 7.02 9.22 -12.87
N PHE A 112 6.85 8.80 -11.62
CA PHE A 112 7.81 9.10 -10.55
C PHE A 112 9.02 8.16 -10.51
N LYS A 113 8.93 6.96 -11.05
CA LYS A 113 9.99 5.95 -11.20
C LYS A 113 10.56 5.36 -9.91
N ASN A 114 10.64 6.13 -8.83
CA ASN A 114 11.13 5.71 -7.52
C ASN A 114 10.33 6.36 -6.38
N ILE A 115 10.53 5.84 -5.17
CA ILE A 115 9.80 6.29 -3.98
C ILE A 115 10.16 7.73 -3.60
N ASP A 116 11.41 8.15 -3.76
CA ASP A 116 11.85 9.50 -3.36
C ASP A 116 11.18 10.57 -4.22
N ASN A 117 11.09 10.34 -5.53
CA ASN A 117 10.36 11.22 -6.43
C ASN A 117 8.86 11.26 -6.10
N PHE A 118 8.25 10.11 -5.76
CA PHE A 118 6.84 10.07 -5.34
C PHE A 118 6.62 10.85 -4.04
N VAL A 119 7.51 10.74 -3.07
CA VAL A 119 7.46 11.50 -1.81
C VAL A 119 7.66 13.00 -2.04
N SER A 120 8.42 13.40 -3.07
CA SER A 120 8.64 14.81 -3.42
C SER A 120 7.36 15.57 -3.77
N LEU A 121 6.26 14.85 -4.09
CA LEU A 121 4.91 15.41 -4.24
C LEU A 121 4.44 16.21 -3.01
N SER A 122 4.95 15.89 -1.82
CA SER A 122 4.65 16.67 -0.62
C SER A 122 5.08 18.13 -0.73
N ASN A 123 6.06 18.43 -1.58
CA ASN A 123 6.60 19.77 -1.79
C ASN A 123 6.08 20.43 -3.06
N ASN A 124 5.66 19.65 -4.06
CA ASN A 124 5.20 20.17 -5.35
C ASN A 124 4.16 19.25 -5.99
N THR A 125 2.90 19.62 -5.87
CA THR A 125 1.76 18.88 -6.44
C THR A 125 1.37 19.37 -7.85
N SER A 126 1.98 20.43 -8.35
CA SER A 126 1.62 21.02 -9.66
C SER A 126 1.89 20.06 -10.83
N THR A 127 2.85 19.17 -10.68
CA THR A 127 3.20 18.15 -11.67
C THR A 127 2.06 17.16 -11.94
N LEU A 128 1.18 16.93 -10.96
CA LEU A 128 0.06 15.99 -11.09
C LEU A 128 -0.94 16.36 -12.19
N ALA A 129 -1.11 17.67 -12.45
CA ALA A 129 -2.05 18.15 -13.46
C ALA A 129 -1.64 17.80 -14.89
N ASN A 130 -0.36 17.50 -15.12
CA ASN A 130 0.22 17.19 -16.42
C ASN A 130 0.35 15.68 -16.67
N ILE A 131 -0.09 14.83 -15.71
CA ILE A 131 0.02 13.37 -15.86
C ILE A 131 -1.17 12.84 -16.66
N ASP A 132 -0.88 12.33 -17.86
CA ASP A 132 -1.90 11.72 -18.71
C ASP A 132 -2.57 10.51 -18.02
N GLY A 133 -3.90 10.45 -18.12
CA GLY A 133 -4.69 9.37 -17.53
C GLY A 133 -5.03 9.56 -16.06
N LEU A 134 -4.52 10.60 -15.39
CA LEU A 134 -4.84 10.88 -14.00
C LEU A 134 -5.99 11.89 -13.91
N GLY A 135 -7.16 11.41 -13.52
CA GLY A 135 -8.37 12.25 -13.42
C GLY A 135 -8.35 13.22 -12.23
N PRO A 136 -9.16 14.33 -12.29
CA PRO A 136 -9.14 15.40 -11.28
C PRO A 136 -9.48 14.91 -9.86
N LYS A 137 -10.32 13.88 -9.70
CA LYS A 137 -10.62 13.29 -8.38
C LYS A 137 -9.42 12.55 -7.78
N ALA A 138 -8.63 11.88 -8.62
CA ALA A 138 -7.40 11.22 -8.19
C ALA A 138 -6.36 12.26 -7.75
N ILE A 139 -6.18 13.31 -8.55
CA ILE A 139 -5.27 14.45 -8.25
C ILE A 139 -5.65 15.08 -6.90
N SER A 140 -6.91 15.45 -6.71
CA SER A 140 -7.37 16.05 -5.45
C SER A 140 -7.12 15.13 -4.25
N SER A 141 -7.32 13.82 -4.40
CA SER A 141 -7.09 12.87 -3.31
C SER A 141 -5.61 12.66 -2.99
N ILE A 142 -4.72 12.74 -3.98
CA ILE A 142 -3.28 12.70 -3.76
C ILE A 142 -2.84 13.95 -2.99
N ILE A 143 -3.30 15.13 -3.41
CA ILE A 143 -2.98 16.41 -2.74
C ILE A 143 -3.45 16.35 -1.29
N GLU A 144 -4.70 15.93 -1.04
CA GLU A 144 -5.25 15.74 0.31
C GLU A 144 -4.39 14.76 1.12
N TYR A 145 -4.03 13.61 0.55
CA TYR A 145 -3.21 12.60 1.23
C TYR A 145 -1.85 13.16 1.67
N PHE A 146 -1.16 13.87 0.78
CA PHE A 146 0.15 14.46 1.07
C PHE A 146 0.09 15.73 1.95
N SER A 147 -1.06 16.36 2.12
CA SER A 147 -1.23 17.49 3.05
C SER A 147 -1.17 17.04 4.53
N HIS A 148 -1.38 15.75 4.80
CA HIS A 148 -1.33 15.19 6.16
C HIS A 148 0.08 14.71 6.51
N THR A 149 0.70 15.35 7.50
CA THR A 149 2.07 15.01 7.97
C THR A 149 2.19 13.57 8.47
N GLN A 150 1.10 13.00 9.00
CA GLN A 150 1.02 11.61 9.45
C GLN A 150 1.23 10.62 8.30
N ASN A 151 0.65 10.89 7.11
CA ASN A 151 0.84 10.06 5.92
C ASN A 151 2.28 10.10 5.43
N LEU A 152 2.90 11.28 5.43
CA LEU A 152 4.31 11.43 5.08
C LEU A 152 5.22 10.67 6.05
N SER A 153 4.95 10.78 7.35
CA SER A 153 5.67 10.03 8.37
C SER A 153 5.54 8.52 8.17
N LEU A 154 4.32 8.06 7.85
CA LEU A 154 4.04 6.65 7.58
C LEU A 154 4.79 6.15 6.34
N ILE A 155 4.75 6.89 5.21
CA ILE A 155 5.50 6.53 4.01
C ILE A 155 7.00 6.45 4.32
N LYS A 156 7.56 7.44 5.01
CA LYS A 156 8.98 7.45 5.42
C LYS A 156 9.34 6.28 6.35
N LYS A 157 8.43 5.85 7.22
CA LYS A 157 8.62 4.66 8.06
C LYS A 157 8.62 3.39 7.21
N LEU A 158 7.66 3.28 6.29
CA LEU A 158 7.54 2.12 5.40
C LEU A 158 8.73 2.02 4.43
N SER A 159 9.20 3.14 3.86
CA SER A 159 10.35 3.15 2.93
C SER A 159 11.68 2.72 3.58
N LYS A 160 11.78 2.77 4.91
CA LYS A 160 12.92 2.23 5.66
C LYS A 160 12.81 0.72 5.92
N ILE A 161 11.60 0.18 5.88
CA ILE A 161 11.31 -1.24 6.17
C ILE A 161 11.27 -2.05 4.88
N LEU A 162 10.70 -1.46 3.81
CA LEU A 162 10.43 -2.12 2.54
C LEU A 162 11.53 -1.83 1.53
N ASP A 163 11.89 -2.85 0.77
CA ASP A 163 12.70 -2.73 -0.44
C ASP A 163 11.76 -2.44 -1.63
N ILE A 164 11.48 -1.16 -1.86
CA ILE A 164 10.57 -0.70 -2.90
C ILE A 164 11.35 -0.62 -4.21
N LYS A 165 11.02 -1.51 -5.14
CA LYS A 165 11.68 -1.58 -6.45
C LYS A 165 11.32 -0.38 -7.31
N ASN A 166 12.32 0.21 -7.94
CA ASN A 166 12.12 1.28 -8.91
C ASN A 166 11.33 0.75 -10.11
N ASN A 167 10.41 1.55 -10.63
CA ASN A 167 9.74 1.24 -11.88
C ASN A 167 10.70 1.50 -13.04
N ILE A 168 11.48 0.49 -13.40
CA ILE A 168 12.33 0.53 -14.58
C ILE A 168 11.44 0.16 -15.77
N VAL A 169 10.99 1.16 -16.52
CA VAL A 169 10.38 0.91 -17.83
C VAL A 169 11.44 0.23 -18.69
N SER A 170 11.38 -1.09 -18.77
CA SER A 170 12.19 -1.82 -19.76
C SER A 170 11.70 -1.36 -21.12
N ASN A 171 12.54 -0.62 -21.85
CA ASN A 171 12.37 -0.33 -23.28
C ASN A 171 12.56 -1.64 -24.09
N SER A 172 11.83 -2.68 -23.73
CA SER A 172 11.70 -3.82 -24.61
C SER A 172 10.93 -3.32 -25.83
N LYS A 173 11.64 -3.22 -26.97
CA LYS A 173 11.01 -2.97 -28.27
C LYS A 173 10.12 -4.17 -28.61
N ASN A 174 8.94 -4.21 -28.02
CA ASN A 174 7.92 -5.17 -28.42
C ASN A 174 7.35 -4.74 -29.77
N PHE A 175 7.10 -5.71 -30.66
CA PHE A 175 6.48 -5.50 -31.97
C PHE A 175 5.18 -4.69 -31.90
N PHE A 176 4.51 -4.68 -30.73
CA PHE A 176 3.25 -3.97 -30.46
C PHE A 176 3.43 -2.59 -29.81
N ASN A 177 4.66 -2.11 -29.59
CA ASN A 177 4.88 -0.78 -29.02
C ASN A 177 4.24 0.29 -29.94
N ASN A 178 3.42 1.16 -29.34
CA ASN A 178 2.65 2.22 -30.03
C ASN A 178 1.61 1.71 -31.03
N LYS A 179 1.12 0.47 -30.89
CA LYS A 179 0.03 -0.07 -31.72
C LYS A 179 -1.19 -0.37 -30.85
N SER A 180 -2.37 0.06 -31.31
CA SER A 180 -3.64 -0.38 -30.74
C SER A 180 -4.08 -1.65 -31.43
N ILE A 181 -4.42 -2.69 -30.67
CA ILE A 181 -4.92 -3.96 -31.19
C ILE A 181 -6.42 -4.04 -30.85
N ILE A 182 -7.25 -4.21 -31.85
CA ILE A 182 -8.68 -4.44 -31.70
C ILE A 182 -8.95 -5.90 -32.03
N PHE A 183 -9.49 -6.64 -31.09
CA PHE A 183 -10.00 -7.99 -31.32
C PHE A 183 -11.45 -7.87 -31.75
N THR A 184 -11.74 -8.19 -33.02
CA THR A 184 -13.11 -8.36 -33.52
C THR A 184 -13.39 -9.85 -33.53
N GLY A 185 -14.29 -10.30 -32.64
CA GLY A 185 -14.85 -11.66 -32.61
C GLY A 185 -15.88 -11.90 -33.69
#